data_79b3517e88ef331dd4bb07cce93d5186
#
_entry.id   79b3517e88ef331dd4bb07cce93d5186
#
_cell.length_a   1.000
_cell.length_b   1.000
_cell.length_c   1.000
_cell.angle_alpha   90.00
_cell.angle_beta   90.00
_cell.angle_gamma   90.00
#
_symmetry.space_group_name_H-M   'P 1'
#
loop_
_entity.id
_entity.type
_entity.pdbx_description
1 polymer ?
#
loop_
_entity_poly.entity_id
_entity_poly.type
_entity_poly.pdbx_seq_one_letter_code
_entity_poly.pdbx_strand_id
1 'polypeptide(L)'
;LPADCISLKLGINVVNHDLMRLRAFGPAVHGFLDTIREGHGATPLLIVSPILCPIHEHTPGPAAPDFSDGQLKFRATGDFADAAGGRLTLTIIRDALQKIVACRRESDPNIHYLDGRALYGEEDHERLPLPDRLHPDTTTHRLIGERFSDMAFGVGAPLG
;
A
#
# COMPACT_ATOMS: atom_id res chain seq x y z
N LEU A 1 -7.43 -20.02 -9.84
CA LEU A 1 -8.81 -19.57 -9.99
C LEU A 1 -8.88 -18.59 -11.15
N PRO A 2 -9.89 -18.65 -12.06
CA PRO A 2 -10.06 -17.65 -13.10
C PRO A 2 -10.41 -16.29 -12.46
N ALA A 3 -9.91 -15.21 -13.07
CA ALA A 3 -10.19 -13.84 -12.66
C ALA A 3 -10.22 -12.93 -13.90
N ASP A 4 -11.23 -12.04 -13.98
CA ASP A 4 -11.37 -11.07 -15.07
C ASP A 4 -10.45 -9.86 -14.83
N CYS A 5 -10.16 -9.52 -13.58
CA CYS A 5 -9.20 -8.50 -13.15
C CYS A 5 -8.63 -8.86 -11.77
N ILE A 6 -7.46 -8.31 -11.44
CA ILE A 6 -6.80 -8.53 -10.15
C ILE A 6 -6.37 -7.19 -9.57
N SER A 7 -6.68 -6.97 -8.29
CA SER A 7 -6.18 -5.82 -7.53
C SER A 7 -5.41 -6.30 -6.29
N LEU A 8 -4.22 -5.75 -6.09
CA LEU A 8 -3.34 -6.08 -4.97
C LEU A 8 -2.98 -4.81 -4.19
N LYS A 9 -3.44 -4.70 -2.96
CA LYS A 9 -3.01 -3.64 -2.04
C LYS A 9 -1.89 -4.16 -1.15
N LEU A 10 -0.68 -3.62 -1.34
CA LEU A 10 0.55 -4.14 -0.73
C LEU A 10 1.21 -3.09 0.17
N GLY A 11 1.78 -3.54 1.31
CA GLY A 11 2.83 -2.82 2.02
C GLY A 11 2.57 -2.52 3.48
N ILE A 12 1.36 -2.13 3.91
CA ILE A 12 1.12 -1.74 5.32
C ILE A 12 1.50 -2.85 6.31
N ASN A 13 1.11 -4.10 6.06
CA ASN A 13 1.44 -5.22 6.94
C ASN A 13 2.94 -5.53 6.99
N VAL A 14 3.66 -5.25 5.88
CA VAL A 14 5.11 -5.42 5.83
C VAL A 14 5.79 -4.45 6.79
N VAL A 15 5.31 -3.21 6.87
CA VAL A 15 5.80 -2.21 7.83
C VAL A 15 5.32 -2.51 9.25
N ASN A 16 4.02 -2.75 9.44
CA ASN A 16 3.42 -2.99 10.75
C ASN A 16 4.09 -4.12 11.54
N HIS A 17 4.61 -5.11 10.84
CA HIS A 17 5.27 -6.28 11.46
C HIS A 17 6.79 -6.31 11.24
N ASP A 18 7.37 -5.27 10.60
CA ASP A 18 8.79 -5.20 10.24
C ASP A 18 9.29 -6.48 9.54
N LEU A 19 8.49 -7.01 8.59
CA LEU A 19 8.68 -8.35 8.02
C LEU A 19 9.91 -8.49 7.15
N MET A 20 10.37 -7.42 6.50
CA MET A 20 11.50 -7.49 5.59
C MET A 20 12.22 -6.15 5.42
N ARG A 21 13.35 -6.17 4.72
CA ARG A 21 14.14 -5.00 4.38
C ARG A 21 13.96 -4.65 2.89
N LEU A 22 14.25 -3.41 2.52
CA LEU A 22 14.12 -2.93 1.13
C LEU A 22 14.81 -3.85 0.11
N ARG A 23 16.01 -4.37 0.45
CA ARG A 23 16.76 -5.30 -0.41
C ARG A 23 16.03 -6.62 -0.70
N ALA A 24 15.09 -7.02 0.17
CA ALA A 24 14.30 -8.23 0.00
C ALA A 24 12.91 -7.93 -0.59
N PHE A 25 12.38 -6.73 -0.34
CA PHE A 25 11.03 -6.33 -0.75
C PHE A 25 10.86 -6.32 -2.27
N GLY A 26 11.78 -5.68 -2.99
CA GLY A 26 11.71 -5.63 -4.46
C GLY A 26 11.69 -7.02 -5.10
N PRO A 27 12.70 -7.88 -4.85
CA PRO A 27 12.70 -9.26 -5.36
C PRO A 27 11.47 -10.07 -4.96
N ALA A 28 10.96 -9.91 -3.73
CA ALA A 28 9.76 -10.63 -3.27
C ALA A 28 8.51 -10.19 -4.05
N VAL A 29 8.34 -8.88 -4.29
CA VAL A 29 7.22 -8.37 -5.09
C VAL A 29 7.34 -8.86 -6.54
N HIS A 30 8.52 -8.81 -7.16
CA HIS A 30 8.72 -9.34 -8.50
C HIS A 30 8.34 -10.82 -8.59
N GLY A 31 8.85 -11.68 -7.69
CA GLY A 31 8.52 -13.11 -7.67
C GLY A 31 7.04 -13.40 -7.44
N PHE A 32 6.38 -12.59 -6.59
CA PHE A 32 4.93 -12.71 -6.38
C PHE A 32 4.14 -12.36 -7.66
N LEU A 33 4.53 -11.29 -8.35
CA LEU A 33 3.91 -10.90 -9.62
C LEU A 33 4.17 -11.93 -10.73
N ASP A 34 5.37 -12.55 -10.78
CA ASP A 34 5.67 -13.63 -11.73
C ASP A 34 4.76 -14.83 -11.49
N THR A 35 4.58 -15.26 -10.24
CA THR A 35 3.65 -16.33 -9.87
C THR A 35 2.21 -16.03 -10.31
N ILE A 36 1.74 -14.78 -10.16
CA ILE A 36 0.42 -14.39 -10.67
C ILE A 36 0.37 -14.50 -12.19
N ARG A 37 1.39 -14.02 -12.88
CA ARG A 37 1.45 -14.03 -14.35
C ARG A 37 1.55 -15.44 -14.96
N GLU A 38 2.04 -16.44 -14.24
CA GLU A 38 1.98 -17.86 -14.67
C GLU A 38 0.54 -18.33 -14.93
N GLY A 39 -0.42 -17.90 -14.11
CA GLY A 39 -1.84 -18.25 -14.25
C GLY A 39 -2.72 -17.19 -14.91
N HIS A 40 -2.24 -15.95 -15.01
CA HIS A 40 -3.00 -14.76 -15.41
C HIS A 40 -2.19 -13.86 -16.34
N GLY A 41 -1.64 -14.41 -17.43
CA GLY A 41 -0.67 -13.75 -18.31
C GLY A 41 -1.13 -12.40 -18.88
N ALA A 42 -2.42 -12.24 -19.20
CA ALA A 42 -2.99 -11.02 -19.78
C ALA A 42 -4.06 -10.35 -18.93
N THR A 43 -4.40 -10.91 -17.76
CA THR A 43 -5.42 -10.34 -16.87
C THR A 43 -5.00 -8.94 -16.38
N PRO A 44 -5.86 -7.91 -16.49
CA PRO A 44 -5.57 -6.60 -15.91
C PRO A 44 -5.21 -6.70 -14.43
N LEU A 45 -4.08 -6.11 -14.05
CA LEU A 45 -3.51 -6.19 -12.70
C LEU A 45 -3.22 -4.80 -12.16
N LEU A 46 -3.89 -4.41 -11.09
CA LEU A 46 -3.70 -3.13 -10.43
C LEU A 46 -2.96 -3.30 -9.11
N ILE A 47 -1.79 -2.71 -9.02
CA ILE A 47 -1.01 -2.61 -7.78
C ILE A 47 -1.38 -1.32 -7.07
N VAL A 48 -1.95 -1.43 -5.89
CA VAL A 48 -2.31 -0.30 -5.03
C VAL A 48 -1.30 -0.20 -3.90
N SER A 49 -0.64 0.92 -3.78
CA SER A 49 0.28 1.17 -2.67
C SER A 49 -0.49 1.53 -1.38
N PRO A 50 0.18 1.60 -0.22
CA PRO A 50 -0.49 1.96 1.03
C PRO A 50 -1.14 3.36 0.97
N ILE A 51 -2.31 3.49 1.58
CA ILE A 51 -2.92 4.78 1.91
C ILE A 51 -2.04 5.54 2.91
N LEU A 52 -2.34 6.80 3.17
CA LEU A 52 -1.68 7.56 4.23
C LEU A 52 -1.89 6.86 5.59
N CYS A 53 -0.80 6.70 6.32
CA CYS A 53 -0.81 6.30 7.72
C CYS A 53 0.34 7.01 8.45
N PRO A 54 0.07 8.15 9.13
CA PRO A 54 1.10 9.06 9.64
C PRO A 54 2.17 8.40 10.49
N ILE A 55 1.81 7.42 11.33
CA ILE A 55 2.78 6.74 12.21
C ILE A 55 3.87 5.98 11.44
N HIS A 56 3.60 5.62 10.19
CA HIS A 56 4.50 4.82 9.36
C HIS A 56 5.00 5.50 8.08
N GLU A 57 4.61 6.76 7.85
CA GLU A 57 5.06 7.47 6.63
C GLU A 57 6.58 7.50 6.53
N HIS A 58 7.24 7.85 7.64
CA HIS A 58 8.69 8.01 7.70
C HIS A 58 9.34 7.19 8.81
N THR A 59 8.54 6.55 9.68
CA THR A 59 9.03 5.75 10.80
C THR A 59 8.78 4.26 10.55
N PRO A 60 9.82 3.43 10.52
CA PRO A 60 9.67 1.99 10.37
C PRO A 60 8.85 1.36 11.49
N GLY A 61 8.28 0.18 11.21
CA GLY A 61 7.65 -0.67 12.21
C GLY A 61 8.63 -1.29 13.21
N PRO A 62 8.16 -2.22 14.03
CA PRO A 62 6.78 -2.66 14.04
C PRO A 62 5.83 -1.64 14.68
N ALA A 63 4.52 -1.83 14.45
CA ALA A 63 3.50 -1.13 15.20
C ALA A 63 3.35 -1.75 16.60
N ALA A 64 3.11 -0.91 17.60
CA ALA A 64 2.78 -1.37 18.94
C ALA A 64 1.56 -0.61 19.50
N PRO A 65 0.76 -1.25 20.37
CA PRO A 65 -0.32 -0.59 21.05
C PRO A 65 0.21 0.51 21.99
N ASP A 66 -0.57 1.59 22.08
CA ASP A 66 -0.33 2.76 22.94
C ASP A 66 -1.64 3.08 23.69
N PHE A 67 -1.61 3.04 25.00
CA PHE A 67 -2.73 3.33 25.90
C PHE A 67 -2.50 4.61 26.71
N SER A 68 -1.58 5.47 26.30
CA SER A 68 -1.16 6.65 27.09
C SER A 68 -2.28 7.65 27.37
N ASP A 69 -3.34 7.67 26.54
CA ASP A 69 -4.52 8.52 26.72
C ASP A 69 -5.79 7.73 27.16
N GLY A 70 -5.62 6.49 27.60
CA GLY A 70 -6.71 5.61 28.05
C GLY A 70 -7.51 4.96 26.93
N GLN A 71 -7.15 5.20 25.67
CA GLN A 71 -7.74 4.55 24.48
C GLN A 71 -6.68 3.73 23.76
N LEU A 72 -7.10 2.65 23.09
CA LEU A 72 -6.20 1.91 22.22
C LEU A 72 -5.86 2.76 20.99
N LYS A 73 -4.59 3.11 20.85
CA LYS A 73 -3.98 3.68 19.66
C LYS A 73 -2.75 2.88 19.28
N PHE A 74 -2.22 3.12 18.09
CA PHE A 74 -0.98 2.51 17.64
C PHE A 74 0.11 3.56 17.47
N ARG A 75 1.34 3.13 17.65
CA ARG A 75 2.55 3.91 17.37
C ARG A 75 3.59 3.06 16.65
N ALA A 76 4.40 3.67 15.81
CA ALA A 76 5.60 3.03 15.29
C ALA A 76 6.63 2.91 16.41
N THR A 77 7.40 1.81 16.41
CA THR A 77 8.45 1.56 17.42
C THR A 77 9.85 1.55 16.83
N GLY A 78 10.01 1.61 15.51
CA GLY A 78 11.31 1.77 14.87
C GLY A 78 11.86 3.18 15.02
N ASP A 79 13.13 3.35 14.71
CA ASP A 79 13.79 4.65 14.63
C ASP A 79 13.74 5.16 13.17
N PHE A 80 13.51 6.46 13.00
CA PHE A 80 13.55 7.11 11.69
C PHE A 80 14.90 6.86 10.99
N ALA A 81 16.00 6.88 11.73
CA ALA A 81 17.34 6.62 11.19
C ALA A 81 17.52 5.21 10.62
N ASP A 82 16.73 4.23 11.07
CA ASP A 82 16.80 2.84 10.60
C ASP A 82 16.39 2.70 9.12
N ALA A 83 15.63 3.66 8.57
CA ALA A 83 15.27 3.69 7.17
C ALA A 83 16.51 3.73 6.26
N ALA A 84 17.57 4.43 6.68
CA ALA A 84 18.87 4.45 5.98
C ALA A 84 19.53 3.06 5.95
N GLY A 85 19.27 2.21 6.96
CA GLY A 85 19.69 0.81 7.03
C GLY A 85 18.81 -0.16 6.23
N GLY A 86 17.80 0.36 5.51
CA GLY A 86 16.90 -0.41 4.64
C GLY A 86 15.66 -0.95 5.36
N ARG A 87 15.31 -0.48 6.57
CA ARG A 87 13.99 -0.72 7.13
C ARG A 87 12.92 0.01 6.31
N LEU A 88 11.77 -0.60 6.20
CA LEU A 88 10.70 -0.09 5.34
C LEU A 88 9.80 0.91 6.06
N THR A 89 9.48 1.99 5.35
CA THR A 89 8.42 2.95 5.68
C THR A 89 7.40 2.94 4.56
N LEU A 90 6.25 3.58 4.74
CA LEU A 90 5.23 3.63 3.68
C LEU A 90 5.70 4.44 2.47
N THR A 91 6.45 5.52 2.69
CA THR A 91 7.06 6.30 1.61
C THR A 91 8.01 5.44 0.78
N ILE A 92 8.92 4.68 1.42
CA ILE A 92 9.84 3.77 0.73
C ILE A 92 9.09 2.69 -0.06
N ILE A 93 8.02 2.13 0.51
CA ILE A 93 7.21 1.10 -0.17
C ILE A 93 6.50 1.66 -1.40
N ARG A 94 5.90 2.86 -1.32
CA ARG A 94 5.25 3.51 -2.48
C ARG A 94 6.24 3.71 -3.62
N ASP A 95 7.40 4.28 -3.31
CA ASP A 95 8.47 4.50 -4.30
C ASP A 95 8.95 3.18 -4.93
N ALA A 96 9.11 2.14 -4.12
CA ALA A 96 9.53 0.83 -4.61
C ALA A 96 8.45 0.20 -5.52
N LEU A 97 7.18 0.20 -5.10
CA LEU A 97 6.08 -0.34 -5.91
C LEU A 97 5.90 0.41 -7.22
N GLN A 98 5.98 1.74 -7.20
CA GLN A 98 5.90 2.56 -8.41
C GLN A 98 7.02 2.21 -9.40
N LYS A 99 8.26 2.08 -8.93
CA LYS A 99 9.41 1.68 -9.77
C LYS A 99 9.26 0.26 -10.32
N ILE A 100 8.81 -0.68 -9.50
CA ILE A 100 8.55 -2.07 -9.92
C ILE A 100 7.52 -2.11 -11.04
N VAL A 101 6.39 -1.42 -10.88
CA VAL A 101 5.35 -1.38 -11.91
C VAL A 101 5.85 -0.68 -13.16
N ALA A 102 6.56 0.45 -13.05
CA ALA A 102 7.14 1.14 -14.20
C ALA A 102 8.07 0.23 -15.00
N CYS A 103 8.97 -0.48 -14.33
CA CYS A 103 9.87 -1.45 -14.98
C CYS A 103 9.10 -2.59 -15.68
N ARG A 104 8.07 -3.15 -15.01
CA ARG A 104 7.29 -4.26 -15.58
C ARG A 104 6.45 -3.83 -16.77
N ARG A 105 5.95 -2.59 -16.81
CA ARG A 105 5.18 -2.06 -17.93
C ARG A 105 5.93 -2.02 -19.26
N GLU A 106 7.23 -2.10 -19.25
CA GLU A 106 8.03 -2.20 -20.49
C GLU A 106 7.72 -3.48 -21.27
N SER A 107 7.30 -4.56 -20.58
CA SER A 107 6.98 -5.86 -21.18
C SER A 107 5.54 -6.35 -20.88
N ASP A 108 4.84 -5.73 -19.94
CA ASP A 108 3.49 -6.09 -19.49
C ASP A 108 2.56 -4.86 -19.52
N PRO A 109 1.85 -4.63 -20.63
CA PRO A 109 0.94 -3.48 -20.74
C PRO A 109 -0.26 -3.54 -19.79
N ASN A 110 -0.57 -4.72 -19.24
CA ASN A 110 -1.74 -4.97 -18.39
C ASN A 110 -1.44 -4.84 -16.89
N ILE A 111 -0.25 -4.37 -16.49
CA ILE A 111 0.03 -4.01 -15.10
C ILE A 111 -0.08 -2.50 -14.89
N HIS A 112 -0.74 -2.11 -13.81
CA HIS A 112 -1.03 -0.71 -13.48
C HIS A 112 -0.67 -0.39 -12.04
N TYR A 113 -0.44 0.88 -11.74
CA TYR A 113 -0.15 1.38 -10.39
C TYR A 113 -1.16 2.44 -9.97
N LEU A 114 -1.61 2.36 -8.72
CA LEU A 114 -2.41 3.38 -8.06
C LEU A 114 -1.73 3.76 -6.74
N ASP A 115 -1.39 5.05 -6.58
CA ASP A 115 -0.92 5.56 -5.30
C ASP A 115 -2.09 5.55 -4.29
N GLY A 116 -1.91 4.82 -3.19
CA GLY A 116 -2.95 4.72 -2.15
C GLY A 116 -3.31 6.06 -1.52
N ARG A 117 -2.45 7.08 -1.58
CA ARG A 117 -2.77 8.43 -1.10
C ARG A 117 -3.84 9.12 -1.95
N ALA A 118 -4.05 8.70 -3.19
CA ALA A 118 -5.19 9.16 -3.98
C ALA A 118 -6.53 8.62 -3.44
N LEU A 119 -6.51 7.49 -2.71
CA LEU A 119 -7.68 6.92 -2.04
C LEU A 119 -7.91 7.54 -0.66
N TYR A 120 -6.83 7.81 0.07
CA TYR A 120 -6.84 8.48 1.37
C TYR A 120 -5.47 9.11 1.62
N GLY A 121 -5.42 10.43 1.57
CA GLY A 121 -4.23 11.26 1.70
C GLY A 121 -4.28 12.23 2.87
N GLU A 122 -3.38 13.22 2.87
CA GLU A 122 -3.19 14.18 3.95
C GLU A 122 -4.46 14.99 4.24
N GLU A 123 -5.10 15.56 3.20
CA GLU A 123 -6.34 16.34 3.35
C GLU A 123 -7.50 15.49 3.89
N ASP A 124 -7.53 14.20 3.54
CA ASP A 124 -8.53 13.28 4.09
C ASP A 124 -8.28 12.99 5.56
N HIS A 125 -7.02 12.81 5.92
CA HIS A 125 -6.63 12.57 7.32
C HIS A 125 -6.96 13.75 8.23
N GLU A 126 -6.84 14.98 7.75
CA GLU A 126 -7.24 16.19 8.49
C GLU A 126 -8.74 16.20 8.80
N ARG A 127 -9.57 15.72 7.89
CA ARG A 127 -11.04 15.70 8.02
C ARG A 127 -11.58 14.43 8.69
N LEU A 128 -10.96 13.31 8.43
CA LEU A 128 -11.34 11.95 8.85
C LEU A 128 -10.10 11.23 9.39
N PRO A 129 -9.57 11.62 10.56
CA PRO A 129 -8.38 11.00 11.10
C PRO A 129 -8.62 9.51 11.43
N LEU A 130 -7.59 8.69 11.28
CA LEU A 130 -7.63 7.28 11.68
C LEU A 130 -7.85 7.18 13.20
N PRO A 131 -8.95 6.56 13.68
CA PRO A 131 -9.34 6.63 15.09
C PRO A 131 -8.29 6.09 16.05
N ASP A 132 -7.65 4.99 15.67
CA ASP A 132 -6.58 4.36 16.44
C ASP A 132 -5.17 4.65 15.88
N ARG A 133 -5.05 5.63 14.98
CA ARG A 133 -3.84 6.04 14.22
C ARG A 133 -3.37 5.03 13.17
N LEU A 134 -4.07 3.91 12.97
CA LEU A 134 -3.66 2.85 12.04
C LEU A 134 -4.78 2.39 11.10
N HIS A 135 -5.99 2.19 11.62
CA HIS A 135 -7.09 1.61 10.87
C HIS A 135 -8.16 2.65 10.51
N PRO A 136 -8.62 2.66 9.25
CA PRO A 136 -9.77 3.44 8.84
C PRO A 136 -11.05 2.99 9.54
N ASP A 137 -11.94 3.93 9.85
CA ASP A 137 -13.30 3.66 10.28
C ASP A 137 -14.24 3.41 9.10
N THR A 138 -15.53 3.17 9.38
CA THR A 138 -16.54 2.91 8.35
C THR A 138 -16.68 4.05 7.35
N THR A 139 -16.61 5.31 7.80
CA THR A 139 -16.74 6.49 6.93
C THR A 139 -15.54 6.60 6.00
N THR A 140 -14.35 6.42 6.53
CA THR A 140 -13.10 6.43 5.77
C THR A 140 -13.06 5.26 4.78
N HIS A 141 -13.50 4.06 5.18
CA HIS A 141 -13.62 2.92 4.26
C HIS A 141 -14.57 3.19 3.09
N ARG A 142 -15.71 3.87 3.34
CA ARG A 142 -16.64 4.25 2.28
C ARG A 142 -15.98 5.19 1.27
N LEU A 143 -15.32 6.26 1.75
CA LEU A 143 -14.57 7.18 0.90
C LEU A 143 -13.53 6.46 0.03
N ILE A 144 -12.74 5.59 0.65
CA ILE A 144 -11.73 4.77 -0.05
C ILE A 144 -12.39 3.90 -1.12
N GLY A 145 -13.51 3.25 -0.80
CA GLY A 145 -14.23 2.37 -1.71
C GLY A 145 -14.81 3.11 -2.91
N GLU A 146 -15.42 4.27 -2.70
CA GLU A 146 -15.98 5.13 -3.76
C GLU A 146 -14.86 5.58 -4.71
N ARG A 147 -13.76 6.13 -4.19
CA ARG A 147 -12.61 6.54 -4.99
C ARG A 147 -11.95 5.37 -5.74
N PHE A 148 -11.82 4.23 -5.06
CA PHE A 148 -11.27 3.03 -5.70
C PHE A 148 -12.16 2.57 -6.86
N SER A 149 -13.49 2.57 -6.69
CA SER A 149 -14.43 2.24 -7.76
C SER A 149 -14.22 3.13 -8.97
N ASP A 150 -14.14 4.44 -8.77
CA ASP A 150 -13.98 5.39 -9.88
C ASP A 150 -12.61 5.26 -10.55
N MET A 151 -11.53 5.12 -9.77
CA MET A 151 -10.16 5.06 -10.29
C MET A 151 -9.80 3.71 -10.91
N ALA A 152 -10.42 2.62 -10.45
CA ALA A 152 -10.12 1.28 -10.94
C ALA A 152 -11.06 0.83 -12.06
N PHE A 153 -12.34 1.25 -12.04
CA PHE A 153 -13.40 0.77 -12.93
C PHE A 153 -14.13 1.88 -13.69
N GLY A 154 -13.79 3.15 -13.48
CA GLY A 154 -14.36 4.27 -14.25
C GLY A 154 -14.01 4.19 -15.74
N VAL A 155 -14.59 5.08 -16.55
CA VAL A 155 -14.34 5.11 -18.00
C VAL A 155 -12.86 5.32 -18.30
N GLY A 156 -12.23 4.35 -18.97
CA GLY A 156 -10.78 4.36 -19.28
C GLY A 156 -9.86 4.01 -18.10
N ALA A 157 -10.42 3.52 -17.01
CA ALA A 157 -9.66 3.06 -15.86
C ALA A 157 -9.01 1.67 -16.10
N PRO A 158 -7.97 1.30 -15.31
CA PRO A 158 -7.15 0.11 -15.56
C PRO A 158 -7.89 -1.23 -15.52
N LEU A 159 -9.02 -1.32 -14.82
CA LEU A 159 -9.79 -2.55 -14.64
C LEU A 159 -11.20 -2.47 -15.25
N GLY A 160 -11.56 -1.33 -15.87
CA GLY A 160 -12.87 -1.09 -16.50
C GLY A 160 -12.96 -1.51 -17.97
#